data_477c25785cbe96f002584fd235185d51
#
_entry.id   477c25785cbe96f002584fd235185d51
#
_cell.length_a   1.000
_cell.length_b   1.000
_cell.length_c   1.000
_cell.angle_alpha   90.00
_cell.angle_beta   90.00
_cell.angle_gamma   90.00
#
_symmetry.space_group_name_H-M   'P 1'
#
loop_
_entity.id
_entity.type
_entity.pdbx_description
1 polymer ?
#
loop_
_entity_poly.entity_id
_entity_poly.type
_entity_poly.pdbx_seq_one_letter_code
_entity_poly.pdbx_strand_id
1 'polypeptide(L)'
;MIQHITPIPCRPWTLNGLSERLIVGHYENDCGAAVRSLNGIRDELEMLDLAMMPEHRIRAIKREELAAINSVYPHELYFATLGGDGAALFTGSGPGTRLEAPVPRRSISNSGAPQHGAESSRRSHAP
;
A
#
# COMPACT_ATOMS: atom_id res chain seq x y z
N MET A 1 -12.20 -21.94 -9.40
CA MET A 1 -10.86 -21.74 -10.02
C MET A 1 -9.92 -21.15 -8.99
N ILE A 2 -8.88 -21.87 -8.58
CA ILE A 2 -7.94 -21.46 -7.53
C ILE A 2 -6.91 -20.47 -8.10
N GLN A 3 -6.76 -19.33 -7.43
CA GLN A 3 -5.69 -18.36 -7.72
C GLN A 3 -4.43 -18.77 -6.97
N HIS A 4 -3.30 -18.79 -7.66
CA HIS A 4 -2.00 -19.03 -7.07
C HIS A 4 -1.23 -17.71 -7.00
N ILE A 5 -0.40 -17.57 -5.96
CA ILE A 5 0.49 -16.43 -5.86
C ILE A 5 1.59 -16.52 -6.93
N THR A 6 1.76 -15.45 -7.70
CA THR A 6 2.80 -15.39 -8.73
C THR A 6 4.17 -15.15 -8.09
N PRO A 7 5.21 -15.95 -8.36
CA PRO A 7 6.54 -15.74 -7.81
C PRO A 7 7.12 -14.38 -8.18
N ILE A 8 7.85 -13.76 -7.25
CA ILE A 8 8.56 -12.50 -7.52
C ILE A 8 9.67 -12.75 -8.57
N PRO A 9 9.70 -12.00 -9.68
CA PRO A 9 10.66 -12.23 -10.76
C PRO A 9 12.07 -11.75 -10.44
N CYS A 10 12.24 -10.89 -9.44
CA CYS A 10 13.54 -10.36 -9.02
C CYS A 10 14.00 -10.95 -7.68
N ARG A 11 15.27 -10.75 -7.37
CA ARG A 11 15.83 -11.09 -6.06
C ARG A 11 15.66 -9.89 -5.12
N PRO A 12 14.86 -9.98 -4.04
CA PRO A 12 14.57 -8.82 -3.18
C PRO A 12 15.80 -8.10 -2.65
N TRP A 13 16.86 -8.84 -2.33
CA TRP A 13 18.12 -8.30 -1.80
C TRP A 13 18.99 -7.55 -2.83
N THR A 14 18.65 -7.60 -4.12
CA THR A 14 19.37 -6.87 -5.18
C THR A 14 18.74 -5.53 -5.52
N LEU A 15 17.58 -5.21 -4.93
CA LEU A 15 16.86 -3.98 -5.22
C LEU A 15 17.49 -2.77 -4.52
N ASN A 16 17.74 -1.70 -5.28
CA ASN A 16 18.21 -0.45 -4.73
C ASN A 16 17.05 0.39 -4.18
N GLY A 17 17.20 0.91 -2.96
CA GLY A 17 16.21 1.80 -2.33
C GLY A 17 15.04 1.11 -1.66
N LEU A 18 14.91 -0.22 -1.78
CA LEU A 18 13.90 -1.03 -1.12
C LEU A 18 14.58 -2.12 -0.29
N SER A 19 14.18 -2.27 0.97
CA SER A 19 14.75 -3.33 1.81
C SER A 19 14.14 -4.69 1.46
N GLU A 20 14.96 -5.73 1.52
CA GLU A 20 14.49 -7.12 1.36
C GLU A 20 13.31 -7.43 2.30
N ARG A 21 13.41 -7.03 3.56
CA ARG A 21 12.35 -7.23 4.56
C ARG A 21 11.02 -6.60 4.14
N LEU A 22 11.07 -5.41 3.53
CA LEU A 22 9.87 -4.73 3.04
C LEU A 22 9.23 -5.54 1.91
N ILE A 23 10.02 -5.95 0.93
CA ILE A 23 9.53 -6.68 -0.25
C ILE A 23 8.98 -8.05 0.14
N VAL A 24 9.72 -8.82 0.94
CA VAL A 24 9.30 -10.14 1.39
C VAL A 24 8.04 -10.03 2.27
N GLY A 25 8.03 -9.08 3.22
CA GLY A 25 6.87 -8.86 4.08
C GLY A 25 5.61 -8.47 3.30
N HIS A 26 5.73 -7.58 2.33
CA HIS A 26 4.62 -7.17 1.46
C HIS A 26 4.12 -8.34 0.59
N TYR A 27 5.03 -9.13 0.05
CA TYR A 27 4.69 -10.30 -0.75
C TYR A 27 3.98 -11.40 0.06
N GLU A 28 4.55 -11.79 1.20
CA GLU A 28 4.02 -12.89 2.01
C GLU A 28 2.73 -12.52 2.74
N ASN A 29 2.70 -11.33 3.34
CA ASN A 29 1.57 -10.91 4.16
C ASN A 29 0.45 -10.30 3.32
N ASP A 30 0.73 -9.27 2.52
CA ASP A 30 -0.33 -8.51 1.84
C ASP A 30 -0.80 -9.22 0.57
N CYS A 31 0.13 -9.54 -0.35
CA CYS A 31 -0.21 -10.27 -1.57
C CYS A 31 -0.74 -11.67 -1.25
N GLY A 32 -0.08 -12.40 -0.35
CA GLY A 32 -0.51 -13.73 0.09
C GLY A 32 -1.89 -13.71 0.77
N ALA A 33 -2.19 -12.69 1.58
CA ALA A 33 -3.51 -12.53 2.18
C ALA A 33 -4.60 -12.24 1.13
N ALA A 34 -4.31 -11.39 0.14
CA ALA A 34 -5.24 -11.08 -0.93
C ALA A 34 -5.61 -12.34 -1.74
N VAL A 35 -4.64 -13.18 -2.08
CA VAL A 35 -4.87 -14.44 -2.80
C VAL A 35 -5.71 -15.41 -1.95
N ARG A 36 -5.40 -15.55 -0.66
CA ARG A 36 -6.19 -16.40 0.25
C ARG A 36 -7.63 -15.91 0.37
N SER A 37 -7.83 -14.61 0.52
CA SER A 37 -9.16 -13.99 0.59
C SER A 37 -9.96 -14.26 -0.68
N LEU A 38 -9.37 -14.05 -1.85
CA LEU A 38 -10.02 -14.31 -3.14
C LEU A 38 -10.44 -15.77 -3.28
N ASN A 39 -9.57 -16.71 -2.91
CA ASN A 39 -9.89 -18.13 -2.98
C ASN A 39 -11.03 -18.49 -2.00
N GLY A 40 -10.98 -18.00 -0.75
CA GLY A 40 -12.05 -18.23 0.21
C GLY A 40 -13.42 -17.72 -0.25
N ILE A 41 -13.46 -16.53 -0.88
CA ILE A 41 -14.71 -15.98 -1.44
C ILE A 41 -15.23 -16.84 -2.60
N ARG A 42 -14.33 -17.33 -3.45
CA ARG A 42 -14.71 -18.21 -4.57
C ARG A 42 -15.22 -19.56 -4.09
N ASP A 43 -14.57 -20.13 -3.09
CA ASP A 43 -15.02 -21.39 -2.46
C ASP A 43 -16.41 -21.19 -1.81
N GLU A 44 -16.65 -20.06 -1.14
CA GLU A 44 -17.97 -19.72 -0.62
C GLU A 44 -19.02 -19.63 -1.75
N LEU A 45 -18.71 -18.94 -2.85
CA LEU A 45 -19.61 -18.82 -4.00
C LEU A 45 -19.94 -20.17 -4.66
N GLU A 46 -18.98 -21.09 -4.71
CA GLU A 46 -19.19 -22.42 -5.29
C GLU A 46 -20.10 -23.30 -4.40
N MET A 47 -20.12 -23.06 -3.08
CA MET A 47 -20.95 -23.79 -2.12
C MET A 47 -22.37 -23.27 -1.99
N LEU A 48 -22.65 -22.04 -2.48
CA LEU A 48 -23.93 -21.39 -2.32
C LEU A 48 -24.93 -21.82 -3.39
N ASP A 49 -26.17 -22.11 -2.93
CA ASP A 49 -27.32 -22.22 -3.84
C ASP A 49 -27.82 -20.81 -4.21
N LEU A 50 -27.30 -20.30 -5.30
CA LEU A 50 -27.61 -18.94 -5.77
C LEU A 50 -29.09 -18.75 -6.12
N ALA A 51 -29.84 -19.83 -6.42
CA ALA A 51 -31.26 -19.74 -6.73
C ALA A 51 -32.10 -19.47 -5.50
N MET A 52 -31.63 -19.92 -4.32
CA MET A 52 -32.33 -19.74 -3.05
C MET A 52 -31.82 -18.54 -2.25
N MET A 53 -30.75 -17.90 -2.69
CA MET A 53 -30.12 -16.82 -1.96
C MET A 53 -30.75 -15.45 -2.26
N PRO A 54 -30.97 -14.60 -1.24
CA PRO A 54 -31.43 -13.24 -1.46
C PRO A 54 -30.42 -12.43 -2.30
N GLU A 55 -30.92 -11.69 -3.27
CA GLU A 55 -30.10 -10.95 -4.25
C GLU A 55 -29.09 -9.98 -3.59
N HIS A 56 -29.47 -9.34 -2.45
CA HIS A 56 -28.58 -8.42 -1.76
C HIS A 56 -27.34 -9.13 -1.18
N ARG A 57 -27.46 -10.40 -0.79
CA ARG A 57 -26.31 -11.20 -0.32
C ARG A 57 -25.40 -11.59 -1.46
N ILE A 58 -25.96 -11.99 -2.60
CA ILE A 58 -25.20 -12.28 -3.80
C ILE A 58 -24.38 -11.04 -4.21
N ARG A 59 -25.03 -9.85 -4.20
CA ARG A 59 -24.34 -8.60 -4.50
C ARG A 59 -23.25 -8.25 -3.50
N ALA A 60 -23.44 -8.57 -2.22
CA ALA A 60 -22.43 -8.33 -1.19
C ALA A 60 -21.19 -9.20 -1.45
N ILE A 61 -21.36 -10.50 -1.63
CA ILE A 61 -20.25 -11.43 -1.89
C ILE A 61 -19.52 -11.07 -3.21
N LYS A 62 -20.27 -10.68 -4.24
CA LYS A 62 -19.66 -10.24 -5.52
C LYS A 62 -18.86 -8.94 -5.40
N ARG A 63 -19.21 -8.04 -4.48
CA ARG A 63 -18.40 -6.86 -4.17
C ARG A 63 -17.11 -7.23 -3.44
N GLU A 64 -17.17 -8.18 -2.51
CA GLU A 64 -15.98 -8.69 -1.82
C GLU A 64 -15.06 -9.41 -2.80
N GLU A 65 -15.60 -10.22 -3.71
CA GLU A 65 -14.80 -10.84 -4.78
C GLU A 65 -14.09 -9.80 -5.63
N LEU A 66 -14.81 -8.76 -6.06
CA LEU A 66 -14.21 -7.67 -6.85
C LEU A 66 -13.13 -6.93 -6.08
N ALA A 67 -13.35 -6.66 -4.79
CA ALA A 67 -12.35 -6.02 -3.92
C ALA A 67 -11.09 -6.89 -3.78
N ALA A 68 -11.26 -8.21 -3.60
CA ALA A 68 -10.14 -9.14 -3.52
C ALA A 68 -9.38 -9.24 -4.86
N ILE A 69 -10.08 -9.28 -5.99
CA ILE A 69 -9.48 -9.24 -7.33
C ILE A 69 -8.67 -7.94 -7.51
N ASN A 70 -9.24 -6.81 -7.15
CA ASN A 70 -8.58 -5.49 -7.21
C ASN A 70 -7.40 -5.38 -6.24
N SER A 71 -7.26 -6.28 -5.29
CA SER A 71 -6.06 -6.38 -4.47
C SER A 71 -5.01 -7.30 -5.10
N VAL A 72 -5.39 -8.47 -5.61
CA VAL A 72 -4.46 -9.45 -6.19
C VAL A 72 -3.74 -8.90 -7.42
N TYR A 73 -4.46 -8.43 -8.43
CA TYR A 73 -3.86 -8.01 -9.69
C TYR A 73 -2.88 -6.82 -9.57
N PRO A 74 -3.16 -5.76 -8.79
CA PRO A 74 -2.17 -4.71 -8.56
C PRO A 74 -0.93 -5.19 -7.82
N HIS A 75 -1.05 -6.15 -6.91
CA HIS A 75 0.12 -6.75 -6.27
C HIS A 75 0.97 -7.53 -7.27
N GLU A 76 0.36 -8.36 -8.11
CA GLU A 76 1.07 -9.09 -9.17
C GLU A 76 1.78 -8.14 -10.12
N LEU A 77 1.09 -7.07 -10.57
CA LEU A 77 1.68 -6.06 -11.42
C LEU A 77 2.84 -5.32 -10.74
N TYR A 78 2.66 -4.91 -9.47
CA TYR A 78 3.70 -4.27 -8.69
C TYR A 78 4.96 -5.13 -8.63
N PHE A 79 4.83 -6.39 -8.22
CA PHE A 79 5.98 -7.29 -8.13
C PHE A 79 6.58 -7.61 -9.50
N ALA A 80 5.77 -7.71 -10.56
CA ALA A 80 6.26 -7.92 -11.92
C ALA A 80 7.08 -6.72 -12.47
N THR A 81 6.85 -5.51 -11.95
CA THR A 81 7.60 -4.31 -12.33
C THR A 81 8.85 -4.07 -11.49
N LEU A 82 9.04 -4.83 -10.41
CA LEU A 82 10.26 -4.75 -9.60
C LEU A 82 11.42 -5.39 -10.33
N GLY A 83 12.55 -4.75 -10.25
CA GLY A 83 13.77 -5.18 -10.92
C GLY A 83 14.42 -4.02 -11.66
N GLY A 84 15.49 -4.28 -12.33
CA GLY A 84 16.30 -3.27 -12.97
C GLY A 84 17.59 -3.04 -12.20
N ASP A 85 18.49 -2.33 -12.83
CA ASP A 85 19.84 -2.06 -12.34
C ASP A 85 19.93 -0.83 -11.43
N GLY A 86 18.79 -0.12 -11.22
CA GLY A 86 18.75 1.14 -10.49
C GLY A 86 19.44 2.30 -11.22
N ALA A 87 19.73 2.13 -12.50
CA ALA A 87 20.31 3.20 -13.31
C ALA A 87 19.32 4.37 -13.44
N ALA A 88 19.85 5.59 -13.46
CA ALA A 88 19.03 6.77 -13.68
C ALA A 88 18.33 6.68 -15.06
N LEU A 89 17.06 7.05 -15.11
CA LEU A 89 16.33 7.14 -16.36
C LEU A 89 17.05 8.11 -17.31
N PHE A 90 17.24 7.66 -18.53
CA PHE A 90 17.90 8.48 -19.54
C PHE A 90 17.04 9.70 -19.87
N THR A 91 17.57 10.90 -19.60
CA THR A 91 16.92 12.18 -19.85
C THR A 91 16.88 12.50 -21.34
N GLY A 92 16.02 11.89 -22.08
CA GLY A 92 15.95 12.17 -23.53
C GLY A 92 14.87 11.43 -24.29
N SER A 93 14.21 10.48 -23.69
CA SER A 93 13.21 9.66 -24.37
C SER A 93 11.88 9.61 -23.59
N GLY A 94 10.96 10.46 -23.96
CA GLY A 94 9.54 10.31 -23.64
C GLY A 94 9.16 10.35 -22.15
N PRO A 95 8.74 9.23 -21.53
CA PRO A 95 8.19 9.24 -20.16
C PRO A 95 9.19 9.60 -19.07
N GLY A 96 10.52 9.46 -19.33
CA GLY A 96 11.57 9.83 -18.36
C GLY A 96 11.64 11.31 -18.04
N THR A 97 11.34 12.18 -19.01
CA THR A 97 11.37 13.64 -18.85
C THR A 97 10.29 14.15 -17.88
N ARG A 98 9.26 13.36 -17.63
CA ARG A 98 8.15 13.73 -16.74
C ARG A 98 8.45 13.46 -15.25
N LEU A 99 9.42 12.59 -14.96
CA LEU A 99 9.78 12.21 -13.59
C LEU A 99 10.85 13.14 -12.98
N GLU A 100 11.51 13.96 -13.79
CA GLU A 100 12.51 14.94 -13.34
C GLU A 100 11.94 16.27 -12.83
N ALA A 101 10.63 16.48 -12.88
CA ALA A 101 10.05 17.64 -12.23
C ALA A 101 10.32 17.54 -10.72
N PRO A 102 11.11 18.46 -10.13
CA PRO A 102 11.37 18.40 -8.71
C PRO A 102 10.03 18.55 -7.99
N VAL A 103 9.64 17.54 -7.26
CA VAL A 103 8.52 17.66 -6.32
C VAL A 103 8.91 18.78 -5.36
N PRO A 104 8.20 19.92 -5.34
CA PRO A 104 8.53 20.99 -4.43
C PRO A 104 8.42 20.44 -3.01
N ARG A 105 9.55 20.31 -2.32
CA ARG A 105 9.55 20.01 -0.89
C ARG A 105 8.82 21.16 -0.24
N ARG A 106 7.58 20.95 0.19
CA ARG A 106 6.94 21.86 1.13
C ARG A 106 7.82 21.91 2.36
N SER A 107 8.56 23.00 2.49
CA SER A 107 9.20 23.34 3.75
C SER A 107 8.07 23.57 4.75
N ILE A 108 7.88 22.61 5.65
CA ILE A 108 7.06 22.81 6.84
C ILE A 108 7.90 23.74 7.72
N SER A 109 7.70 25.05 7.55
CA SER A 109 8.21 26.03 8.51
C SER A 109 7.43 25.82 9.81
N ASN A 110 8.08 25.22 10.76
CA ASN A 110 7.59 25.04 12.12
C ASN A 110 7.71 26.37 12.87
N SER A 111 6.89 27.36 12.50
CA SER A 111 6.76 28.63 13.18
C SER A 111 5.52 28.57 14.07
N GLY A 112 5.70 28.20 15.33
CA GLY A 112 4.61 28.19 16.29
C GLY A 112 4.89 27.41 17.57
N ALA A 113 6.00 27.67 18.23
CA ALA A 113 6.11 27.32 19.66
C ALA A 113 5.44 28.42 20.47
N PRO A 114 4.40 28.15 21.28
CA PRO A 114 3.89 29.12 22.21
C PRO A 114 4.92 29.32 23.35
N GLN A 115 5.42 30.56 23.49
CA GLN A 115 6.19 30.95 24.64
C GLN A 115 5.25 31.07 25.84
N HIS A 116 5.33 30.16 26.77
CA HIS A 116 4.72 30.32 28.09
C HIS A 116 5.53 31.35 28.87
N GLY A 117 4.98 32.57 28.96
CA GLY A 117 5.45 33.60 29.85
C GLY A 117 5.27 33.15 31.30
N ALA A 118 6.38 33.02 32.01
CA ALA A 118 6.38 32.84 33.45
C ALA A 118 6.08 34.20 34.09
N GLU A 119 4.86 34.38 34.55
CA GLU A 119 4.46 35.54 35.36
C GLU A 119 4.67 35.22 36.85
N SER A 120 5.80 35.75 37.36
CA SER A 120 6.14 35.71 38.78
C SER A 120 5.27 36.68 39.56
N SER A 121 4.23 36.17 40.23
CA SER A 121 3.48 36.96 41.21
C SER A 121 4.20 36.91 42.56
N ARG A 122 4.95 37.96 42.84
CA ARG A 122 5.42 38.27 44.21
C ARG A 122 4.23 38.80 45.01
N ARG A 123 3.76 38.03 45.98
CA ARG A 123 2.95 38.55 47.09
C ARG A 123 3.84 38.83 48.28
N SER A 124 4.05 40.09 48.52
CA SER A 124 4.56 40.64 49.77
C SER A 124 3.51 40.53 50.88
N HIS A 125 3.87 39.90 51.98
CA HIS A 125 3.14 39.99 53.26
C HIS A 125 4.02 40.77 54.21
N ALA A 126 3.50 41.78 54.80
CA ALA A 126 3.92 42.45 56.01
C ALA A 126 2.75 43.20 56.63
N PRO A 127 2.76 43.58 57.89
CA PRO A 127 3.00 42.78 59.10
C PRO A 127 1.68 42.45 59.84
#